data_2ce5e0bb81e03a78cd9750e3389bd9d8
#
_entry.id   2ce5e0bb81e03a78cd9750e3389bd9d8
#
_cell.length_a   1.000
_cell.length_b   1.000
_cell.length_c   1.000
_cell.angle_alpha   90.00
_cell.angle_beta   90.00
_cell.angle_gamma   90.00
#
_symmetry.space_group_name_H-M   'P 1'
#
loop_
_entity.id
_entity.type
_entity.pdbx_description
1 polymer ?
#
loop_
_entity_poly.entity_id
_entity_poly.type
_entity_poly.pdbx_seq_one_letter_code
_entity_poly.pdbx_strand_id
1 'polypeptide(L)'
;THVVVRDPTGSAIATARLLADGHIGRVAVLAPWRGQGLGQAMVRSLIEYARERGDACVLLNAQASALGFYRRLGFKAQGEMFMDAGIPHQCMCLTFQRGDPA
;
A
#
# COMPACT_ATOMS: atom_id res chain seq x y z
N THR A 1 -4.51 9.74 6.25
CA THR A 1 -3.90 10.37 5.06
C THR A 1 -4.32 9.63 3.79
N HIS A 2 -4.74 10.37 2.81
CA HIS A 2 -5.14 9.83 1.51
C HIS A 2 -4.21 10.35 0.43
N VAL A 3 -3.96 9.50 -0.56
CA VAL A 3 -3.32 9.89 -1.81
C VAL A 3 -4.35 9.71 -2.92
N VAL A 4 -4.49 10.73 -3.76
CA VAL A 4 -5.38 10.69 -4.91
C VAL A 4 -4.58 11.12 -6.14
N VAL A 5 -4.64 10.33 -7.20
CA VAL A 5 -4.08 10.70 -8.50
C VAL A 5 -5.23 11.13 -9.39
N ARG A 6 -5.09 12.28 -10.03
CA ARG A 6 -6.12 12.82 -10.92
C ARG A 6 -5.58 12.92 -12.34
N ASP A 7 -6.46 12.74 -13.31
CA ASP A 7 -6.13 12.97 -14.71
C ASP A 7 -6.17 14.48 -15.02
N PRO A 8 -5.77 14.89 -16.25
CA PRO A 8 -5.77 16.31 -16.61
C PRO A 8 -7.15 16.99 -16.54
N THR A 9 -8.25 16.22 -16.54
CA THR A 9 -9.60 16.78 -16.38
C THR A 9 -10.01 16.96 -14.92
N GLY A 10 -9.17 16.51 -13.98
CA GLY A 10 -9.45 16.59 -12.55
C GLY A 10 -10.17 15.36 -11.99
N SER A 11 -10.44 14.35 -12.81
CA SER A 11 -11.09 13.12 -12.35
C SER A 11 -10.12 12.23 -11.56
N ALA A 12 -10.57 11.69 -10.44
CA ALA A 12 -9.77 10.76 -9.63
C ALA A 12 -9.63 9.44 -10.38
N ILE A 13 -8.40 9.00 -10.63
CA ILE A 13 -8.10 7.77 -11.37
C ILE A 13 -7.41 6.72 -10.51
N ALA A 14 -6.89 7.10 -9.36
CA ALA A 14 -6.25 6.18 -8.43
C ALA A 14 -6.32 6.76 -7.02
N THR A 15 -6.39 5.89 -6.02
CA THR A 15 -6.45 6.30 -4.62
C THR A 15 -5.83 5.25 -3.72
N ALA A 16 -5.31 5.70 -2.58
CA ALA A 16 -4.81 4.84 -1.52
C ALA A 16 -4.92 5.59 -0.19
N ARG A 17 -4.90 4.86 0.93
CA ARG A 17 -5.12 5.44 2.24
C ARG A 17 -4.13 4.85 3.26
N LEU A 18 -3.60 5.72 4.14
CA LEU A 18 -2.82 5.32 5.31
C LEU A 18 -3.59 5.75 6.55
N LEU A 19 -3.91 4.80 7.42
CA LEU A 19 -4.56 5.05 8.69
C LEU A 19 -3.55 5.47 9.77
N ALA A 20 -4.06 6.04 10.86
CA ALA A 20 -3.23 6.47 11.98
C ALA A 20 -2.45 5.33 12.63
N ASP A 21 -2.95 4.10 12.54
CA ASP A 21 -2.32 2.90 13.11
C ASP A 21 -1.29 2.25 12.19
N GLY A 22 -1.01 2.85 11.03
CA GLY A 22 -0.02 2.32 10.08
C GLY A 22 -0.59 1.38 9.03
N HIS A 23 -1.90 1.14 9.00
CA HIS A 23 -2.51 0.31 7.97
C HIS A 23 -2.70 1.07 6.66
N ILE A 24 -2.24 0.48 5.56
CA ILE A 24 -2.51 0.95 4.20
C ILE A 24 -3.72 0.19 3.67
N GLY A 25 -4.67 0.92 3.10
CA GLY A 25 -5.86 0.31 2.53
C GLY A 25 -6.41 1.08 1.35
N ARG A 26 -7.42 0.50 0.74
CA ARG A 26 -8.15 1.11 -0.38
C ARG A 26 -7.25 1.50 -1.55
N VAL A 27 -6.22 0.70 -1.82
CA VAL A 27 -5.36 0.90 -2.98
C VAL A 27 -6.16 0.50 -4.22
N ALA A 28 -6.46 1.47 -5.06
CA ALA A 28 -7.27 1.25 -6.25
C ALA A 28 -6.80 2.12 -7.40
N VAL A 29 -6.74 1.54 -8.59
CA VAL A 29 -6.42 2.23 -9.84
C VAL A 29 -7.52 1.87 -10.84
N LEU A 30 -8.12 2.86 -11.48
CA LEU A 30 -9.12 2.62 -12.51
C LEU A 30 -8.53 1.81 -13.67
N ALA A 31 -9.32 0.88 -14.21
CA ALA A 31 -8.84 -0.08 -15.20
C ALA A 31 -8.06 0.54 -16.37
N PRO A 32 -8.53 1.65 -16.99
CA PRO A 32 -7.79 2.24 -18.11
C PRO A 32 -6.40 2.76 -17.74
N TRP A 33 -6.15 2.98 -16.46
CA TRP A 33 -4.90 3.58 -15.96
C TRP A 33 -3.97 2.56 -15.30
N ARG A 34 -4.34 1.28 -15.28
CA ARG A 34 -3.51 0.23 -14.72
C ARG A 34 -2.28 -0.04 -15.60
N GLY A 35 -1.22 -0.57 -14.97
CA GLY A 35 0.01 -0.91 -15.68
C GLY A 35 0.94 0.26 -15.92
N GLN A 36 0.66 1.43 -15.33
CA GLN A 36 1.47 2.65 -15.51
C GLN A 36 2.27 3.02 -14.26
N GLY A 37 2.32 2.14 -13.26
CA GLY A 37 3.08 2.38 -12.05
C GLY A 37 2.40 3.28 -11.02
N LEU A 38 1.13 3.62 -11.18
CA LEU A 38 0.41 4.51 -10.25
C LEU A 38 0.25 3.89 -8.87
N GLY A 39 -0.12 2.61 -8.79
CA GLY A 39 -0.25 1.91 -7.51
C GLY A 39 1.05 1.90 -6.74
N GLN A 40 2.15 1.59 -7.42
CA GLN A 40 3.47 1.58 -6.82
C GLN A 40 3.86 2.98 -6.29
N ALA A 41 3.63 4.02 -7.10
CA ALA A 41 3.95 5.40 -6.71
C ALA A 41 3.16 5.83 -5.48
N MET A 42 1.85 5.50 -5.44
CA MET A 42 1.01 5.83 -4.30
C MET A 42 1.47 5.12 -3.02
N VAL A 43 1.73 3.82 -3.10
CA VAL A 43 2.16 3.06 -1.93
C VAL A 43 3.50 3.55 -1.43
N ARG A 44 4.46 3.83 -2.33
CA ARG A 44 5.74 4.42 -1.95
C ARG A 44 5.58 5.77 -1.25
N SER A 45 4.68 6.60 -1.73
CA SER A 45 4.38 7.89 -1.10
C SER A 45 3.85 7.71 0.33
N LEU A 46 2.95 6.76 0.54
CA LEU A 46 2.43 6.47 1.87
C LEU A 46 3.50 5.87 2.80
N ILE A 47 4.38 5.02 2.28
CA ILE A 47 5.51 4.48 3.04
C ILE A 47 6.41 5.61 3.54
N GLU A 48 6.77 6.54 2.68
CA GLU A 48 7.61 7.69 3.07
C GLU A 48 6.91 8.58 4.08
N TYR A 49 5.62 8.82 3.91
CA TYR A 49 4.84 9.59 4.87
C TYR A 49 4.84 8.91 6.25
N ALA A 50 4.64 7.60 6.30
CA ALA A 50 4.64 6.85 7.55
C ALA A 50 6.02 6.90 8.23
N ARG A 51 7.10 6.77 7.43
CA ARG A 51 8.46 6.86 7.94
C ARG A 51 8.73 8.23 8.56
N GLU A 52 8.38 9.29 7.86
CA GLU A 52 8.57 10.66 8.35
C GLU A 52 7.73 10.95 9.58
N ARG A 53 6.55 10.36 9.65
CA ARG A 53 5.66 10.48 10.82
C ARG A 53 6.20 9.74 12.05
N GLY A 54 7.18 8.86 11.88
CA GLY A 54 7.79 8.10 12.97
C GLY A 54 7.14 6.77 13.26
N ASP A 55 6.35 6.24 12.34
CA ASP A 55 5.76 4.91 12.49
C ASP A 55 6.86 3.85 12.52
N ALA A 56 6.66 2.79 13.32
CA ALA A 56 7.60 1.67 13.37
C ALA A 56 7.49 0.78 12.14
N CYS A 57 6.31 0.68 11.56
CA CYS A 57 6.03 -0.16 10.40
C CYS A 57 4.76 0.27 9.71
N VAL A 58 4.55 -0.25 8.51
CA VAL A 58 3.26 -0.16 7.81
C VAL A 58 2.74 -1.56 7.56
N LEU A 59 1.44 -1.72 7.60
CA LEU A 59 0.74 -3.00 7.50
C LEU A 59 -0.32 -2.92 6.41
N LEU A 60 -0.59 -4.03 5.78
CA LEU A 60 -1.72 -4.14 4.86
C LEU A 60 -2.17 -5.60 4.75
N ASN A 61 -3.38 -5.79 4.26
CA ASN A 61 -3.91 -7.10 3.92
C ASN A 61 -3.97 -7.19 2.40
N ALA A 62 -3.07 -7.99 1.83
CA ALA A 62 -2.95 -8.13 0.39
C ALA A 62 -3.75 -9.31 -0.11
N GLN A 63 -4.48 -9.15 -1.21
CA GLN A 63 -5.03 -10.30 -1.92
C GLN A 63 -3.87 -11.18 -2.40
N ALA A 64 -4.08 -12.49 -2.45
CA ALA A 64 -3.05 -13.44 -2.85
C ALA A 64 -2.44 -13.08 -4.22
N SER A 65 -3.26 -12.57 -5.14
CA SER A 65 -2.79 -12.16 -6.46
C SER A 65 -1.87 -10.93 -6.44
N ALA A 66 -1.84 -10.17 -5.35
CA ALA A 66 -1.05 -8.95 -5.23
C ALA A 66 0.22 -9.13 -4.38
N LEU A 67 0.48 -10.33 -3.87
CA LEU A 67 1.63 -10.57 -2.99
C LEU A 67 2.96 -10.18 -3.65
N GLY A 68 3.15 -10.53 -4.92
CA GLY A 68 4.37 -10.19 -5.65
C GLY A 68 4.57 -8.69 -5.78
N PHE A 69 3.50 -7.95 -6.00
CA PHE A 69 3.54 -6.49 -6.08
C PHE A 69 4.07 -5.89 -4.78
N TYR A 70 3.51 -6.30 -3.64
CA TYR A 70 3.94 -5.75 -2.36
C TYR A 70 5.31 -6.25 -1.92
N ARG A 71 5.68 -7.49 -2.25
CA ARG A 71 7.03 -7.98 -1.98
C ARG A 71 8.09 -7.16 -2.68
N ARG A 72 7.84 -6.75 -3.91
CA ARG A 72 8.78 -5.89 -4.65
C ARG A 72 8.95 -4.51 -4.01
N LEU A 73 7.96 -4.07 -3.22
CA LEU A 73 8.05 -2.82 -2.48
C LEU A 73 8.71 -2.99 -1.09
N GLY A 74 9.07 -4.21 -0.73
CA GLY A 74 9.76 -4.49 0.52
C GLY A 74 8.88 -5.09 1.62
N PHE A 75 7.61 -5.32 1.34
CA PHE A 75 6.72 -5.94 2.33
C PHE A 75 7.01 -7.43 2.47
N LYS A 76 6.84 -7.94 3.68
CA LYS A 76 6.99 -9.36 4.02
C LYS A 76 5.67 -9.91 4.54
N ALA A 77 5.38 -11.16 4.19
CA ALA A 77 4.21 -11.84 4.71
C ALA A 77 4.32 -12.02 6.21
N GLN A 78 3.21 -11.85 6.92
CA GLN A 78 3.11 -12.00 8.37
C GLN A 78 1.88 -12.82 8.70
N GLY A 79 2.08 -13.92 9.43
CA GLY A 79 1.00 -14.81 9.80
C GLY A 79 0.51 -15.67 8.65
N GLU A 80 -0.60 -16.34 8.87
CA GLU A 80 -1.18 -17.26 7.89
C GLU A 80 -2.13 -16.52 6.94
N MET A 81 -2.34 -17.13 5.77
CA MET A 81 -3.37 -16.64 4.85
C MET A 81 -4.75 -16.80 5.46
N PHE A 82 -5.65 -15.91 5.13
CA PHE A 82 -7.03 -15.94 5.59
C PHE A 82 -7.98 -15.58 4.45
N MET A 83 -9.24 -15.95 4.63
CA MET A 83 -10.28 -15.64 3.64
C MET A 83 -11.03 -14.38 4.07
N ASP A 84 -11.20 -13.46 3.15
CA ASP A 84 -12.03 -12.28 3.32
C ASP A 84 -12.91 -12.13 2.09
N ALA A 85 -14.23 -12.13 2.30
CA ALA A 85 -15.23 -12.08 1.22
C ALA A 85 -15.00 -13.18 0.16
N GLY A 86 -14.55 -14.37 0.58
CA GLY A 86 -14.27 -15.48 -0.34
C GLY A 86 -12.97 -15.36 -1.12
N ILE A 87 -12.14 -14.37 -0.82
CA ILE A 87 -10.87 -14.13 -1.51
C ILE A 87 -9.71 -14.38 -0.54
N PRO A 88 -8.69 -15.16 -0.93
CA PRO A 88 -7.52 -15.36 -0.07
C PRO A 88 -6.73 -14.06 0.11
N HIS A 89 -6.40 -13.75 1.35
CA HIS A 89 -5.61 -12.59 1.73
C HIS A 89 -4.44 -12.99 2.61
N GLN A 90 -3.43 -12.15 2.66
CA GLN A 90 -2.25 -12.29 3.50
C GLN A 90 -1.93 -10.95 4.13
N CYS A 91 -1.80 -10.92 5.46
CA CYS A 91 -1.24 -9.75 6.12
C CYS A 91 0.21 -9.59 5.73
N MET A 92 0.62 -8.38 5.40
CA MET A 92 2.00 -8.05 5.05
C MET A 92 2.45 -6.83 5.84
N CYS A 93 3.73 -6.78 6.15
CA CYS A 93 4.30 -5.64 6.85
C CYS A 93 5.62 -5.20 6.24
N LEU A 94 5.89 -3.90 6.35
CA LEU A 94 7.19 -3.30 6.06
C LEU A 94 7.64 -2.61 7.34
N THR A 95 8.69 -3.13 7.95
CA THR A 95 9.23 -2.59 9.19
C THR A 95 10.34 -1.62 8.87
N PHE A 96 10.28 -0.42 9.44
CA PHE A 96 11.36 0.55 9.31
C PHE A 96 12.47 0.20 10.27
N GLN A 97 13.70 0.20 9.77
CA GLN A 97 14.85 -0.08 10.61
C GLN A 97 15.16 1.11 11.50
N ARG A 98 15.51 0.80 12.72
CA ARG A 98 15.95 1.81 13.68
C ARG A 98 17.24 2.44 13.19
N GLY A 99 17.27 3.77 13.11
CA GLY A 99 18.42 4.48 12.63
C GLY A 99 18.50 4.64 11.13
N ASP A 100 17.47 4.24 10.40
CA ASP A 100 17.39 4.55 8.97
C ASP A 100 17.41 6.06 8.78
N PRO A 101 18.16 6.56 7.77
CA PRO A 101 18.07 7.97 7.45
C PRO A 101 16.63 8.32 7.06
N ALA A 102 16.16 9.36 7.64
CA ALA A 102 14.83 9.85 7.31
C ALA A 102 14.81 10.44 5.90
#